data_bb9adf679e3663bb1878fbc784854f45
#
_entry.id   bb9adf679e3663bb1878fbc784854f45
#
_cell.length_a   1.000
_cell.length_b   1.000
_cell.length_c   1.000
_cell.angle_alpha   90.00
_cell.angle_beta   90.00
_cell.angle_gamma   90.00
#
_symmetry.space_group_name_H-M   'P 1'
#
loop_
_entity.id
_entity.type
_entity.pdbx_description
1 polymer ?
#
loop_
_entity_poly.entity_id
_entity_poly.type
_entity_poly.pdbx_seq_one_letter_code
_entity_poly.pdbx_strand_id
1 'polypeptide(L)'
;MKRIKKFFKIIGIIIGILVIALLAYLIYLYASYHRIEDNLPLEVESHAEQADAKLTTGKEYSALTYNIGFGAYTPDFSFFMDGGKSSWAKSKNSVLETVQGAGELVASYDPDFALIE
;
A
#
# COMPACT_ATOMS: atom_id res chain seq x y z
N MET A 1 -26.49 46.66 -18.12
CA MET A 1 -25.79 45.81 -19.11
C MET A 1 -24.29 45.61 -18.80
N LYS A 2 -23.47 46.59 -18.48
CA LYS A 2 -22.01 46.42 -18.21
C LYS A 2 -21.72 45.51 -17.02
N ARG A 3 -22.50 45.53 -15.91
CA ARG A 3 -22.32 44.72 -14.71
C ARG A 3 -22.57 43.21 -14.98
N ILE A 4 -23.61 42.91 -15.77
CA ILE A 4 -23.95 41.55 -16.16
C ILE A 4 -22.83 40.90 -17.01
N LYS A 5 -22.28 41.66 -17.99
CA LYS A 5 -21.16 41.19 -18.80
C LYS A 5 -19.90 40.92 -17.95
N LYS A 6 -19.63 41.78 -16.95
CA LYS A 6 -18.52 41.59 -16.02
C LYS A 6 -18.73 40.29 -15.15
N PHE A 7 -19.94 40.06 -14.70
CA PHE A 7 -20.31 38.88 -13.94
C PHE A 7 -20.09 37.59 -14.74
N PHE A 8 -20.58 37.49 -15.96
CA PHE A 8 -20.36 36.34 -16.84
C PHE A 8 -18.90 36.15 -17.21
N LYS A 9 -18.14 37.26 -17.36
CA LYS A 9 -16.69 37.15 -17.58
C LYS A 9 -15.95 36.54 -16.37
N ILE A 10 -16.31 36.92 -15.15
CA ILE A 10 -15.72 36.37 -13.93
C ILE A 10 -16.08 34.88 -13.79
N ILE A 11 -17.33 34.51 -14.03
CA ILE A 11 -17.75 33.09 -14.00
C ILE A 11 -16.96 32.29 -15.04
N GLY A 12 -16.82 32.81 -16.27
CA GLY A 12 -16.03 32.13 -17.31
C GLY A 12 -14.57 31.93 -16.92
N ILE A 13 -13.96 32.90 -16.25
CA ILE A 13 -12.60 32.77 -15.74
C ILE A 13 -12.52 31.70 -14.64
N ILE A 14 -13.46 31.68 -13.70
CA ILE A 14 -13.51 30.68 -12.63
C ILE A 14 -13.65 29.28 -13.21
N ILE A 15 -14.59 29.09 -14.15
CA ILE A 15 -14.78 27.80 -14.83
C ILE A 15 -13.50 27.41 -15.57
N GLY A 16 -12.86 28.33 -16.27
CA GLY A 16 -11.60 28.08 -16.96
C GLY A 16 -10.50 27.60 -16.02
N ILE A 17 -10.35 28.24 -14.86
CA ILE A 17 -9.39 27.82 -13.82
C ILE A 17 -9.70 26.40 -13.30
N LEU A 18 -10.99 26.11 -13.03
CA LEU A 18 -11.39 24.77 -12.55
C LEU A 18 -11.12 23.69 -13.60
N VAL A 19 -11.38 23.96 -14.88
CA VAL A 19 -11.06 23.03 -15.97
C VAL A 19 -9.56 22.79 -16.07
N ILE A 20 -8.73 23.84 -16.00
CA ILE A 20 -7.29 23.70 -16.04
C ILE A 20 -6.80 22.90 -14.83
N ALA A 21 -7.30 23.16 -13.63
CA ALA A 21 -6.95 22.41 -12.43
C ALA A 21 -7.33 20.93 -12.55
N LEU A 22 -8.50 20.62 -13.09
CA LEU A 22 -8.95 19.26 -13.35
C LEU A 22 -8.03 18.54 -14.35
N LEU A 23 -7.72 19.19 -15.46
CA LEU A 23 -6.80 18.65 -16.48
C LEU A 23 -5.40 18.40 -15.90
N ALA A 24 -4.87 19.35 -15.14
CA ALA A 24 -3.58 19.17 -14.47
C ALA A 24 -3.60 17.98 -13.50
N TYR A 25 -4.69 17.79 -12.76
CA TYR A 25 -4.88 16.66 -11.87
C TYR A 25 -4.95 15.32 -12.63
N LEU A 26 -5.69 15.26 -13.73
CA LEU A 26 -5.75 14.06 -14.58
C LEU A 26 -4.40 13.72 -15.20
N ILE A 27 -3.65 14.72 -15.66
CA ILE A 27 -2.28 14.53 -16.17
C ILE A 27 -1.37 14.01 -15.05
N TYR A 28 -1.47 14.57 -13.85
CA TYR A 28 -0.72 14.10 -12.68
C TYR A 28 -1.05 12.63 -12.36
N LEU A 29 -2.32 12.24 -12.31
CA LEU A 29 -2.74 10.86 -12.08
C LEU A 29 -2.16 9.90 -13.13
N TYR A 30 -2.23 10.28 -14.40
CA TYR A 30 -1.71 9.45 -15.48
C TYR A 30 -0.20 9.35 -15.45
N ALA A 31 0.51 10.44 -15.21
CA ALA A 31 1.97 10.47 -15.17
C ALA A 31 2.55 9.80 -13.92
N SER A 32 1.82 9.83 -12.80
CA SER A 32 2.21 9.16 -11.55
C SER A 32 1.78 7.70 -11.48
N TYR A 33 0.96 7.24 -12.42
CA TYR A 33 0.55 5.85 -12.46
C TYR A 33 1.75 4.95 -12.74
N HIS A 34 2.03 4.09 -11.77
CA HIS A 34 3.07 3.07 -11.87
C HIS A 34 2.45 1.70 -11.65
N ARG A 35 2.69 0.81 -12.58
CA ARG A 35 2.30 -0.59 -12.47
C ARG A 35 3.56 -1.44 -12.47
N ILE A 36 3.59 -2.43 -11.61
CA ILE A 36 4.64 -3.46 -11.63
C ILE A 36 4.55 -4.20 -12.96
N GLU A 37 5.69 -4.48 -13.58
CA GLU A 37 5.77 -5.20 -14.84
C GLU A 37 5.17 -6.61 -14.71
N ASP A 38 4.48 -7.05 -15.75
CA ASP A 38 3.97 -8.41 -15.80
C ASP A 38 5.15 -9.39 -15.89
N ASN A 39 5.13 -10.43 -15.07
CA ASN A 39 6.20 -11.44 -14.97
C ASN A 39 7.55 -10.88 -14.51
N LEU A 40 7.55 -9.83 -13.67
CA LEU A 40 8.77 -9.32 -13.07
C LEU A 40 9.54 -10.45 -12.38
N PRO A 41 10.80 -10.74 -12.77
CA PRO A 41 11.62 -11.70 -12.06
C PRO A 41 11.92 -11.16 -10.65
N LEU A 42 11.57 -11.94 -9.64
CA LEU A 42 11.88 -11.61 -8.26
C LEU A 42 13.27 -12.16 -7.90
N GLU A 43 14.08 -11.34 -7.27
CA GLU A 43 15.31 -11.82 -6.64
C GLU A 43 14.95 -12.63 -5.40
N VAL A 44 15.46 -13.85 -5.35
CA VAL A 44 15.31 -14.72 -4.18
C VAL A 44 16.52 -14.52 -3.29
N GLU A 45 16.29 -13.94 -2.12
CA GLU A 45 17.31 -13.87 -1.08
C GLU A 45 17.35 -15.21 -0.35
N SER A 46 18.53 -15.81 -0.26
CA SER A 46 18.75 -17.06 0.49
C SER A 46 19.78 -16.84 1.58
N HIS A 47 19.47 -17.30 2.78
CA HIS A 47 20.46 -17.39 3.85
C HIS A 47 21.28 -18.67 3.70
N ALA A 48 22.60 -18.57 3.89
CA ALA A 48 23.53 -19.67 3.62
C ALA A 48 23.19 -20.99 4.35
N GLU A 49 22.60 -20.88 5.54
CA GLU A 49 22.17 -22.05 6.32
C GLU A 49 20.97 -22.79 5.75
N GLN A 50 20.19 -22.15 4.90
CA GLN A 50 18.95 -22.69 4.29
C GLN A 50 19.11 -22.99 2.79
N ALA A 51 20.20 -22.58 2.15
CA ALA A 51 20.41 -22.70 0.71
C ALA A 51 20.31 -24.14 0.19
N ASP A 52 20.62 -25.12 1.03
CA ASP A 52 20.59 -26.57 0.69
C ASP A 52 19.38 -27.31 1.27
N ALA A 53 18.42 -26.61 1.90
CA ALA A 53 17.24 -27.23 2.45
C ALA A 53 16.38 -27.84 1.33
N LYS A 54 16.14 -29.12 1.37
CA LYS A 54 15.32 -29.86 0.40
C LYS A 54 14.08 -30.40 1.05
N LEU A 55 12.95 -30.22 0.37
CA LEU A 55 11.70 -30.84 0.78
C LEU A 55 11.76 -32.35 0.54
N THR A 56 11.28 -33.11 1.49
CA THR A 56 11.22 -34.57 1.43
C THR A 56 9.79 -35.03 1.25
N THR A 57 9.54 -35.86 0.25
CA THR A 57 8.21 -36.44 0.00
C THR A 57 7.80 -37.32 1.20
N GLY A 58 6.54 -37.18 1.64
CA GLY A 58 5.97 -37.91 2.77
C GLY A 58 6.27 -37.32 4.15
N LYS A 59 6.98 -36.18 4.23
CA LYS A 59 7.11 -35.39 5.45
C LYS A 59 5.97 -34.36 5.53
N GLU A 60 5.41 -34.14 6.71
CA GLU A 60 4.49 -33.05 6.98
C GLU A 60 5.27 -31.76 7.19
N TYR A 61 4.75 -30.67 6.65
CA TYR A 61 5.31 -29.33 6.78
C TYR A 61 4.21 -28.38 7.25
N SER A 62 4.60 -27.43 8.09
CA SER A 62 3.75 -26.37 8.57
C SER A 62 3.79 -25.17 7.63
N ALA A 63 2.65 -24.52 7.40
CA ALA A 63 2.55 -23.28 6.65
C ALA A 63 1.72 -22.26 7.42
N LEU A 64 2.18 -21.02 7.45
CA LEU A 64 1.50 -19.89 8.05
C LEU A 64 1.23 -18.84 6.96
N THR A 65 0.03 -18.28 6.96
CA THR A 65 -0.31 -17.11 6.15
C THR A 65 -0.74 -15.97 7.06
N TYR A 66 -0.26 -14.76 6.80
CA TYR A 66 -0.53 -13.60 7.63
C TYR A 66 -0.58 -12.33 6.80
N ASN A 67 -1.75 -11.68 6.77
CA ASN A 67 -1.89 -10.33 6.23
C ASN A 67 -1.59 -9.33 7.33
N ILE A 68 -0.50 -8.57 7.20
CA ILE A 68 -0.05 -7.59 8.19
C ILE A 68 -0.63 -6.18 7.97
N GLY A 69 -1.57 -6.02 7.02
CA GLY A 69 -2.27 -4.76 6.78
C GLY A 69 -1.32 -3.57 6.55
N PHE A 70 -0.39 -3.68 5.60
CA PHE A 70 0.68 -2.69 5.29
C PHE A 70 1.41 -2.14 6.54
N GLY A 71 1.48 -2.93 7.61
CA GLY A 71 2.11 -2.54 8.88
C GLY A 71 1.42 -1.39 9.62
N ALA A 72 0.17 -1.08 9.34
CA ALA A 72 -0.52 0.06 9.93
C ALA A 72 -1.68 -0.28 10.86
N TYR A 73 -2.18 -1.50 10.85
CA TYR A 73 -3.35 -1.93 11.63
C TYR A 73 -3.02 -2.14 13.11
N THR A 74 -2.75 -1.03 13.81
CA THR A 74 -2.74 -1.02 15.28
C THR A 74 -4.17 -1.02 15.83
N PRO A 75 -4.42 -1.43 17.09
CA PRO A 75 -5.76 -1.51 17.66
C PRO A 75 -6.60 -0.23 17.59
N ASP A 76 -5.95 0.91 17.46
CA ASP A 76 -6.56 2.23 17.36
C ASP A 76 -6.51 2.81 15.93
N PHE A 77 -6.07 2.02 14.94
CA PHE A 77 -6.11 2.39 13.53
C PHE A 77 -7.49 2.09 12.95
N SER A 78 -8.01 3.04 12.18
CA SER A 78 -9.34 2.93 11.57
C SER A 78 -9.24 3.29 10.09
N PHE A 79 -9.18 2.29 9.23
CA PHE A 79 -9.00 2.48 7.79
C PHE A 79 -10.25 3.04 7.13
N PHE A 80 -10.09 4.04 6.26
CA PHE A 80 -11.22 4.76 5.66
C PHE A 80 -12.12 3.88 4.78
N MET A 81 -11.56 2.88 4.10
CA MET A 81 -12.35 1.97 3.27
C MET A 81 -13.20 1.00 4.08
N ASP A 82 -12.85 0.78 5.35
CA ASP A 82 -13.63 -0.03 6.30
C ASP A 82 -14.59 0.82 7.14
N GLY A 83 -14.90 2.03 6.68
CA GLY A 83 -15.74 2.98 7.39
C GLY A 83 -15.01 3.82 8.43
N GLY A 84 -13.71 3.74 8.48
CA GLY A 84 -12.85 4.53 9.36
C GLY A 84 -12.46 5.89 8.78
N LYS A 85 -11.38 6.47 9.29
CA LYS A 85 -10.94 7.83 8.93
C LYS A 85 -9.51 7.91 8.43
N SER A 86 -8.70 6.88 8.62
CA SER A 86 -7.27 6.89 8.34
C SER A 86 -6.98 6.31 6.97
N SER A 87 -6.16 7.00 6.17
CA SER A 87 -5.65 6.53 4.87
C SER A 87 -4.14 6.30 4.87
N TRP A 88 -3.48 6.65 5.98
CA TRP A 88 -2.03 6.54 6.18
C TRP A 88 -1.73 5.92 7.53
N ALA A 89 -0.61 5.22 7.62
CA ALA A 89 -0.07 4.80 8.92
C ALA A 89 0.21 6.01 9.82
N LYS A 90 0.11 5.85 11.13
CA LYS A 90 0.34 6.92 12.11
C LYS A 90 1.72 7.56 11.97
N SER A 91 2.75 6.75 11.79
CA SER A 91 4.13 7.19 11.64
C SER A 91 4.99 6.05 11.08
N LYS A 92 6.19 6.40 10.59
CA LYS A 92 7.18 5.39 10.20
C LYS A 92 7.53 4.45 11.37
N ASN A 93 7.68 4.97 12.58
CA ASN A 93 8.00 4.15 13.75
C ASN A 93 6.87 3.17 14.08
N SER A 94 5.60 3.61 14.00
CA SER A 94 4.45 2.72 14.19
C SER A 94 4.44 1.56 13.18
N VAL A 95 4.79 1.82 11.92
CA VAL A 95 4.92 0.76 10.90
C VAL A 95 6.04 -0.22 11.27
N LEU A 96 7.21 0.29 11.65
CA LEU A 96 8.36 -0.55 12.03
C LEU A 96 8.03 -1.43 13.25
N GLU A 97 7.39 -0.87 14.28
CA GLU A 97 6.95 -1.61 15.47
C GLU A 97 5.93 -2.71 15.11
N THR A 98 4.97 -2.39 14.23
CA THR A 98 3.97 -3.38 13.77
C THR A 98 4.62 -4.50 12.95
N VAL A 99 5.53 -4.17 12.04
CA VAL A 99 6.25 -5.15 11.22
C VAL A 99 7.15 -6.02 12.09
N GLN A 100 7.84 -5.43 13.07
CA GLN A 100 8.65 -6.18 14.03
C GLN A 100 7.78 -7.15 14.85
N GLY A 101 6.67 -6.67 15.41
CA GLY A 101 5.75 -7.52 16.18
C GLY A 101 5.15 -8.66 15.33
N ALA A 102 4.83 -8.39 14.06
CA ALA A 102 4.40 -9.43 13.12
C ALA A 102 5.50 -10.47 12.88
N GLY A 103 6.75 -10.04 12.69
CA GLY A 103 7.91 -10.92 12.56
C GLY A 103 8.15 -11.80 13.80
N GLU A 104 8.08 -11.21 14.99
CA GLU A 104 8.20 -11.93 16.27
C GLU A 104 7.07 -12.97 16.45
N LEU A 105 5.84 -12.63 16.03
CA LEU A 105 4.71 -13.56 16.07
C LEU A 105 4.94 -14.72 15.11
N VAL A 106 5.32 -14.47 13.86
CA VAL A 106 5.64 -15.53 12.87
C VAL A 106 6.76 -16.42 13.41
N ALA A 107 7.83 -15.83 13.94
CA ALA A 107 8.93 -16.58 14.51
C ALA A 107 8.52 -17.47 15.70
N SER A 108 7.54 -17.04 16.49
CA SER A 108 7.03 -17.82 17.63
C SER A 108 6.31 -19.11 17.24
N TYR A 109 5.77 -19.16 16.00
CA TYR A 109 5.15 -20.37 15.44
C TYR A 109 6.14 -21.30 14.75
N ASP A 110 7.34 -20.80 14.43
CA ASP A 110 8.40 -21.56 13.74
C ASP A 110 7.89 -22.39 12.54
N PRO A 111 7.18 -21.76 11.58
CA PRO A 111 6.62 -22.49 10.46
C PRO A 111 7.69 -22.86 9.43
N ASP A 112 7.55 -23.99 8.76
CA ASP A 112 8.39 -24.35 7.62
C ASP A 112 8.21 -23.39 6.44
N PHE A 113 7.02 -22.78 6.29
CA PHE A 113 6.69 -21.76 5.29
C PHE A 113 5.88 -20.62 5.90
N ALA A 114 6.27 -19.38 5.61
CA ALA A 114 5.50 -18.21 5.96
C ALA A 114 5.18 -17.39 4.69
N LEU A 115 3.89 -17.15 4.46
CA LEU A 115 3.36 -16.33 3.37
C LEU A 115 2.82 -15.04 3.99
N ILE A 116 3.55 -13.96 3.80
CA ILE A 116 3.22 -12.65 4.38
C ILE A 116 2.65 -11.75 3.28
N GLU A 117 1.49 -11.17 3.55
CA GLU A 117 0.79 -10.24 2.66
C GLU A 117 0.74 -8.83 3.25
#